data_d0f6568508714d91bf7dd65207a99829
#
_entry.id   d0f6568508714d91bf7dd65207a99829
#
_cell.length_a   1.000
_cell.length_b   1.000
_cell.length_c   1.000
_cell.angle_alpha   90.00
_cell.angle_beta   90.00
_cell.angle_gamma   90.00
#
_symmetry.space_group_name_H-M   'P 1'
#
loop_
_entity.id
_entity.type
_entity.pdbx_description
1 polymer ?
#
loop_
_entity_poly.entity_id
_entity_poly.type
_entity_poly.pdbx_seq_one_letter_code
_entity_poly.pdbx_strand_id
1 'polypeptide(L)'
;MSAEEDFNQVGAELADLGVRVSRMMGNPALKDQAGKVFASLQRDGAMVFRLVRDTPEHTAALQLAGASLFDPSGQGRVVKDWVVVPHSWAEQWTDLAEAALSRPR
;
A
#
# COMPACT_ATOMS: atom_id res chain seq x y z
N MET A 1 3.00 15.23 10.10
CA MET A 1 4.10 14.25 9.98
C MET A 1 4.38 13.98 8.52
N SER A 2 5.59 13.55 8.20
CA SER A 2 5.93 13.26 6.82
C SER A 2 5.34 11.91 6.38
N ALA A 3 5.19 11.73 5.08
CA ALA A 3 4.72 10.46 4.52
C ALA A 3 5.67 9.32 4.89
N GLU A 4 6.98 9.57 4.92
CA GLU A 4 7.97 8.57 5.29
C GLU A 4 7.81 8.13 6.76
N GLU A 5 7.56 9.08 7.66
CA GLU A 5 7.30 8.75 9.06
C GLU A 5 6.04 7.91 9.22
N ASP A 6 4.97 8.26 8.50
CA ASP A 6 3.73 7.51 8.54
C ASP A 6 3.91 6.12 7.94
N PHE A 7 4.70 5.99 6.86
CA PHE A 7 5.05 4.69 6.30
C PHE A 7 5.81 3.83 7.32
N ASN A 8 6.79 4.42 7.99
CA ASN A 8 7.58 3.69 9.00
C ASN A 8 6.70 3.24 10.17
N GLN A 9 5.71 4.06 10.54
CA GLN A 9 4.76 3.71 11.59
C GLN A 9 3.92 2.49 11.20
N VAL A 10 3.47 2.42 9.94
CA VAL A 10 2.76 1.25 9.43
C VAL A 10 3.61 -0.01 9.58
N GLY A 11 4.87 0.07 9.16
CA GLY A 11 5.80 -1.06 9.28
C GLY A 11 6.00 -1.49 10.72
N ALA A 12 6.13 -0.53 11.64
CA ALA A 12 6.30 -0.81 13.06
C ALA A 12 5.07 -1.49 13.67
N GLU A 13 3.88 -1.02 13.31
CA GLU A 13 2.63 -1.57 13.82
C GLU A 13 2.37 -3.00 13.34
N LEU A 14 2.88 -3.36 12.16
CA LEU A 14 2.69 -4.68 11.57
C LEU A 14 3.88 -5.61 11.76
N ALA A 15 4.91 -5.18 12.48
CA ALA A 15 6.11 -5.99 12.68
C ALA A 15 5.80 -7.35 13.32
N ASP A 16 4.83 -7.39 14.24
CA ASP A 16 4.42 -8.63 14.91
C ASP A 16 3.79 -9.63 13.94
N LEU A 17 3.35 -9.17 12.78
CA LEU A 17 2.78 -10.04 11.74
C LEU A 17 3.83 -10.51 10.74
N GLY A 18 5.11 -10.27 11.03
CA GLY A 18 6.20 -10.68 10.16
C GLY A 18 6.52 -9.70 9.04
N VAL A 19 5.94 -8.50 9.09
CA VAL A 19 6.19 -7.47 8.08
C VAL A 19 7.58 -6.87 8.27
N ARG A 20 8.29 -6.68 7.17
CA ARG A 20 9.61 -6.05 7.17
C ARG A 20 9.67 -4.90 6.16
N VAL A 21 10.41 -3.85 6.53
CA VAL A 21 10.67 -2.74 5.63
C VAL A 21 11.77 -3.14 4.64
N SER A 22 11.54 -2.84 3.37
CA SER A 22 12.46 -3.17 2.28
C SER A 22 12.41 -2.06 1.22
N ARG A 23 12.83 -2.37 0.01
CA ARG A 23 12.77 -1.45 -1.11
C ARG A 23 12.26 -2.16 -2.36
N MET A 24 11.55 -1.40 -3.20
CA MET A 24 11.10 -1.87 -4.50
C MET A 24 11.34 -0.73 -5.50
N MET A 25 12.19 -0.97 -6.49
CA MET A 25 12.51 0.01 -7.53
C MET A 25 12.97 1.37 -6.94
N GLY A 26 13.76 1.30 -5.85
CA GLY A 26 14.28 2.49 -5.19
C GLY A 26 13.34 3.15 -4.20
N ASN A 27 12.11 2.69 -4.07
CA ASN A 27 11.13 3.23 -3.13
C ASN A 27 11.04 2.34 -1.88
N PRO A 28 10.77 2.93 -0.69
CA PRO A 28 10.50 2.12 0.49
C PRO A 28 9.31 1.19 0.26
N ALA A 29 9.41 -0.03 0.77
CA ALA A 29 8.37 -1.04 0.57
C ALA A 29 8.20 -1.88 1.82
N LEU A 30 7.05 -2.55 1.92
CA LEU A 30 6.77 -3.51 2.99
C LEU A 30 6.65 -4.90 2.40
N LYS A 31 7.35 -5.85 3.01
CA LYS A 31 7.32 -7.27 2.62
C LYS A 31 6.61 -8.08 3.68
N ASP A 32 5.88 -9.11 3.23
CA ASP A 32 5.27 -10.09 4.13
C ASP A 32 6.30 -11.14 4.58
N GLN A 33 5.84 -12.13 5.37
CA GLN A 33 6.72 -13.21 5.86
C GLN A 33 7.35 -14.01 4.73
N ALA A 34 6.66 -14.10 3.60
CA ALA A 34 7.18 -14.84 2.45
C ALA A 34 8.18 -14.03 1.61
N GLY A 35 8.42 -12.78 1.99
CA GLY A 35 9.33 -11.90 1.27
C GLY A 35 8.71 -11.21 0.07
N LYS A 36 7.37 -11.21 -0.03
CA LYS A 36 6.67 -10.55 -1.12
C LYS A 36 6.26 -9.15 -0.74
N VAL A 37 6.46 -8.19 -1.63
CA VAL A 37 6.04 -6.81 -1.43
C VAL A 37 4.52 -6.72 -1.55
N PHE A 38 3.87 -6.11 -0.55
CA PHE A 38 2.43 -5.88 -0.57
C PHE A 38 2.04 -4.42 -0.42
N ALA A 39 3.00 -3.54 -0.16
CA ALA A 39 2.77 -2.10 -0.08
C ALA A 39 4.08 -1.38 -0.36
N SER A 40 3.98 -0.14 -0.84
CA SER A 40 5.16 0.68 -1.13
C SER A 40 4.82 2.16 -0.98
N LEU A 41 5.80 2.95 -0.57
CA LEU A 41 5.68 4.41 -0.50
C LEU A 41 6.14 5.00 -1.84
N GLN A 42 5.30 5.85 -2.43
CA GLN A 42 5.62 6.52 -3.68
C GLN A 42 6.37 7.83 -3.44
N ARG A 43 7.03 8.34 -4.46
CA ARG A 43 7.82 9.58 -4.36
C ARG A 43 6.98 10.80 -4.00
N ASP A 44 5.70 10.80 -4.40
CA ASP A 44 4.79 11.91 -4.12
C ASP A 44 4.18 11.85 -2.72
N GLY A 45 4.55 10.85 -1.93
CA GLY A 45 4.05 10.69 -0.57
C GLY A 45 2.81 9.81 -0.43
N ALA A 46 2.26 9.30 -1.53
CA ALA A 46 1.16 8.34 -1.46
C ALA A 46 1.70 6.94 -1.20
N MET A 47 0.87 6.06 -0.63
CA MET A 47 1.20 4.64 -0.55
C MET A 47 0.39 3.84 -1.56
N VAL A 48 1.00 2.80 -2.09
CA VAL A 48 0.29 1.83 -2.92
C VAL A 48 0.17 0.52 -2.14
N PHE A 49 -1.01 -0.09 -2.21
CA PHE A 49 -1.32 -1.33 -1.49
C PHE A 49 -1.79 -2.39 -2.46
N ARG A 50 -1.34 -3.61 -2.26
CA ARG A 50 -1.78 -4.74 -3.06
C ARG A 50 -3.11 -5.26 -2.53
N LEU A 51 -4.19 -4.81 -3.13
CA LEU A 51 -5.56 -5.21 -2.79
C LEU A 51 -6.14 -5.91 -3.99
N VAL A 52 -6.58 -7.15 -3.81
CA VAL A 52 -7.09 -7.95 -4.92
C VAL A 52 -8.37 -7.33 -5.45
N ARG A 53 -8.45 -7.16 -6.78
CA ARG A 53 -9.64 -6.60 -7.44
C ARG A 53 -10.88 -7.40 -7.07
N ASP A 54 -12.03 -6.73 -7.09
CA ASP A 54 -13.33 -7.33 -6.80
C ASP A 54 -13.50 -7.79 -5.35
N THR A 55 -12.66 -7.29 -4.43
CA THR A 55 -12.85 -7.49 -2.99
C THR A 55 -13.43 -6.23 -2.36
N PRO A 56 -14.12 -6.36 -1.20
CA PRO A 56 -14.61 -5.17 -0.48
C PRO A 56 -13.52 -4.18 -0.12
N GLU A 57 -12.34 -4.67 0.25
CA GLU A 57 -11.20 -3.82 0.62
C GLU A 57 -10.71 -3.00 -0.57
N HIS A 58 -10.64 -3.61 -1.75
CA HIS A 58 -10.26 -2.93 -2.98
C HIS A 58 -11.27 -1.82 -3.32
N THR A 59 -12.55 -2.16 -3.29
CA THR A 59 -13.62 -1.22 -3.57
C THR A 59 -13.62 -0.04 -2.59
N ALA A 60 -13.49 -0.34 -1.29
CA ALA A 60 -13.47 0.69 -0.26
C ALA A 60 -12.28 1.64 -0.42
N ALA A 61 -11.11 1.10 -0.73
CA ALA A 61 -9.91 1.91 -0.92
C ALA A 61 -10.07 2.86 -2.11
N LEU A 62 -10.65 2.40 -3.21
CA LEU A 62 -10.86 3.24 -4.40
C LEU A 62 -11.89 4.34 -4.15
N GLN A 63 -12.75 4.21 -3.14
CA GLN A 63 -13.72 5.24 -2.81
C GLN A 63 -13.13 6.40 -1.99
N LEU A 64 -11.92 6.24 -1.46
CA LEU A 64 -11.26 7.32 -0.75
C LEU A 64 -10.89 8.44 -1.74
N ALA A 65 -11.15 9.68 -1.36
CA ALA A 65 -10.91 10.81 -2.23
C ALA A 65 -9.43 10.85 -2.66
N GLY A 66 -9.20 10.91 -3.97
CA GLY A 66 -7.85 10.94 -4.53
C GLY A 66 -7.20 9.57 -4.72
N ALA A 67 -7.85 8.48 -4.29
CA ALA A 67 -7.32 7.14 -4.53
C ALA A 67 -7.55 6.73 -5.99
N SER A 68 -6.66 5.89 -6.50
CA SER A 68 -6.74 5.41 -7.87
C SER A 68 -6.02 4.09 -8.03
N LEU A 69 -6.25 3.41 -9.15
CA LEU A 69 -5.47 2.25 -9.51
C LEU A 69 -4.04 2.67 -9.82
N PHE A 70 -3.09 1.80 -9.45
CA PHE A 70 -1.67 2.10 -9.64
C PHE A 70 -1.30 2.04 -11.13
N ASP A 71 -0.64 3.08 -11.60
CA ASP A 71 -0.15 3.17 -12.99
C ASP A 71 1.33 3.53 -12.95
N PRO A 72 2.22 2.53 -12.87
CA PRO A 72 3.65 2.80 -12.73
C PRO A 72 4.27 3.47 -13.95
N SER A 73 3.66 3.31 -15.13
CA SER A 73 4.18 3.91 -16.35
C SER A 73 3.71 5.34 -16.57
N GLY A 74 2.60 5.74 -15.95
CA GLY A 74 1.96 7.02 -16.20
C GLY A 74 1.31 7.12 -17.58
N GLN A 75 1.11 5.99 -18.27
CA GLN A 75 0.61 5.96 -19.64
C GLN A 75 -0.74 5.24 -19.77
N GLY A 76 -1.48 5.13 -18.69
CA GLY A 76 -2.80 4.49 -18.69
C GLY A 76 -2.79 2.99 -18.53
N ARG A 77 -1.62 2.39 -18.25
CA ARG A 77 -1.51 0.94 -18.01
C ARG A 77 -1.58 0.67 -16.52
N VAL A 78 -2.79 0.52 -16.02
CA VAL A 78 -3.01 0.32 -14.58
C VAL A 78 -2.79 -1.13 -14.17
N VAL A 79 -2.29 -1.30 -12.94
CA VAL A 79 -2.19 -2.60 -12.29
C VAL A 79 -3.39 -2.71 -11.35
N LYS A 80 -4.39 -3.50 -11.74
CA LYS A 80 -5.72 -3.48 -11.10
C LYS A 80 -5.73 -3.97 -9.65
N ASP A 81 -4.76 -4.79 -9.27
CA ASP A 81 -4.66 -5.32 -7.90
C ASP A 81 -3.82 -4.42 -7.00
N TRP A 82 -3.47 -3.22 -7.44
CA TRP A 82 -2.71 -2.25 -6.66
C TRP A 82 -3.45 -0.93 -6.64
N VAL A 83 -3.69 -0.39 -5.43
CA VAL A 83 -4.42 0.86 -5.24
C VAL A 83 -3.52 1.89 -4.59
N VAL A 84 -3.45 3.09 -5.19
CA VAL A 84 -2.70 4.23 -4.65
C VAL A 84 -3.62 5.01 -3.73
N VAL A 85 -3.16 5.27 -2.50
CA VAL A 85 -3.92 6.03 -1.50
C VAL A 85 -3.08 7.23 -1.05
N PRO A 86 -3.62 8.47 -1.21
CA PRO A 86 -2.86 9.67 -0.87
C PRO A 86 -2.48 9.77 0.61
N HIS A 87 -1.44 10.56 0.90
CA HIS A 87 -0.99 10.81 2.26
C HIS A 87 -2.07 11.41 3.15
N SER A 88 -3.04 12.13 2.57
CA SER A 88 -4.17 12.66 3.33
C SER A 88 -4.96 11.58 4.07
N TRP A 89 -4.83 10.32 3.66
CA TRP A 89 -5.46 9.17 4.29
C TRP A 89 -4.48 8.32 5.10
N ALA A 90 -3.36 8.90 5.54
CA ALA A 90 -2.32 8.16 6.25
C ALA A 90 -2.84 7.42 7.49
N GLU A 91 -3.86 7.95 8.16
CA GLU A 91 -4.48 7.30 9.31
C GLU A 91 -5.18 5.99 8.95
N GLN A 92 -5.47 5.77 7.67
CA GLN A 92 -6.07 4.53 7.16
C GLN A 92 -5.02 3.53 6.67
N TRP A 93 -3.77 3.95 6.56
CA TRP A 93 -2.74 3.15 5.91
C TRP A 93 -2.48 1.82 6.63
N THR A 94 -2.47 1.80 7.96
CA THR A 94 -2.24 0.56 8.70
C THR A 94 -3.35 -0.45 8.43
N ASP A 95 -4.60 0.00 8.45
CA ASP A 95 -5.74 -0.88 8.15
C ASP A 95 -5.70 -1.41 6.72
N LEU A 96 -5.33 -0.56 5.78
CA LEU A 96 -5.21 -0.97 4.37
C LEU A 96 -4.06 -1.96 4.18
N ALA A 97 -2.95 -1.75 4.88
CA ALA A 97 -1.82 -2.67 4.84
C ALA A 97 -2.19 -4.03 5.44
N GLU A 98 -2.94 -4.05 6.55
CA GLU A 98 -3.45 -5.30 7.11
C GLU A 98 -4.35 -6.04 6.12
N ALA A 99 -5.24 -5.30 5.46
CA ALA A 99 -6.11 -5.89 4.44
C ALA A 99 -5.30 -6.51 3.30
N ALA A 100 -4.22 -5.84 2.91
CA ALA A 100 -3.32 -6.36 1.87
C ALA A 100 -2.61 -7.64 2.29
N LEU A 101 -2.27 -7.77 3.58
CA LEU A 101 -1.67 -8.99 4.12
C LEU A 101 -2.66 -10.14 4.16
N SER A 102 -3.93 -9.87 4.44
CA SER A 102 -4.99 -10.87 4.63
C SER A 102 -5.68 -11.23 3.32
N ARG A 103 -5.04 -11.00 2.19
CA ARG A 103 -5.63 -11.22 0.88
C ARG A 103 -6.10 -12.67 0.69
N PRO A 104 -7.20 -12.87 -0.04
CA PRO A 104 -7.69 -14.22 -0.34
C PRO A 104 -6.72 -14.99 -1.22
N ARG A 105 -6.74 -16.28 -1.08
CA ARG A 105 -5.91 -17.18 -1.88
C ARG A 105 -6.55 -17.54 -3.20
#